data_89e2e116a0e99a1b1daf5362a02c8050
#
_entry.id   89e2e116a0e99a1b1daf5362a02c8050
#
_cell.length_a   1.000
_cell.length_b   1.000
_cell.length_c   1.000
_cell.angle_alpha   90.00
_cell.angle_beta   90.00
_cell.angle_gamma   90.00
#
_symmetry.space_group_name_H-M   'P 1'
#
loop_
_entity.id
_entity.type
_entity.pdbx_description
1 polymer ?
#
loop_
_entity_poly.entity_id
_entity_poly.type
_entity_poly.pdbx_seq_one_letter_code
_entity_poly.pdbx_strand_id
1 'polypeptide(L)'
;MNPNLTKHRKNIAVLALLIAIVMVSLSGRLAYLMIFRSGHYSAMAEDLHQRERTIKAARGRIIDANGVVIADNRTVCTISVIYNQVTDREHVIQVLCSELGLDEELVRKRVEKRSSREIIKTNVDKELGDKIRAYRLDGVKVDEDYKRYYPYDSLASKVLGFTGGDNQGIIGLEVKYEKYLKGMNGKILTMSDAKGVEIENAAEDRIEPIAGNDLHISLDVNIQKYAEQLAYQVLEKKNAKKVSIIVMNPQNGELMAMVNVPEFNLNDPFTLNQNLRSQSLQEMAAQTADLPASKKQEQLNQMWRNTCINDTYEPGSTFKIITAAAGLESGVVKLPDQFSCPGFRVVEDRKIRCHKVGGHGSETFLQGAMNSCNPVFIDVGQRLGVDGYYKYFTQFGLKGKTGIDLPGEAATIMHKKENMGLVELATVSFGQSFQITPVQLITTAASIVNGGNRVTPHFGVEAVSADQSSVHGFKYPSKGRILSEETSATMRYVLEQVVSEGSGKKAKLEGYKIGGKTATSEKLPRSLKKYISSFIGFAPADNPQVMALITIDEPEGIYYGGTIAAPVIGDLFKNILPYLGIQATEEETAVHVSNP
;
A
#
# COMPACT_ATOMS: atom_id res chain seq x y z
N MET A 1 -27.66 80.29 -63.46
CA MET A 1 -27.23 79.02 -62.89
C MET A 1 -27.71 78.92 -61.46
N ASN A 2 -28.45 77.91 -61.11
CA ASN A 2 -29.16 77.78 -59.85
C ASN A 2 -28.18 77.45 -58.67
N PRO A 3 -27.94 78.29 -57.69
CA PRO A 3 -26.91 78.15 -56.66
C PRO A 3 -27.06 76.89 -55.79
N ASN A 4 -28.27 76.33 -55.72
CA ASN A 4 -28.57 75.11 -54.98
C ASN A 4 -28.04 73.84 -55.65
N LEU A 5 -27.96 73.77 -56.98
CA LEU A 5 -27.41 72.63 -57.70
C LEU A 5 -25.90 72.47 -57.53
N THR A 6 -25.18 73.62 -57.41
CA THR A 6 -23.71 73.58 -57.14
C THR A 6 -23.37 73.18 -55.71
N LYS A 7 -24.23 73.47 -54.78
CA LYS A 7 -24.07 73.13 -53.35
C LYS A 7 -24.33 71.59 -53.16
N HIS A 8 -25.40 71.11 -53.84
CA HIS A 8 -25.68 69.63 -53.86
C HIS A 8 -24.55 68.80 -54.49
N ARG A 9 -24.01 69.29 -55.66
CA ARG A 9 -22.86 68.58 -56.31
C ARG A 9 -21.61 68.59 -55.42
N LYS A 10 -21.32 69.63 -54.71
CA LYS A 10 -20.21 69.69 -53.73
C LYS A 10 -20.43 68.73 -52.54
N ASN A 11 -21.65 68.67 -52.02
CA ASN A 11 -21.96 67.77 -50.89
C ASN A 11 -21.88 66.33 -51.32
N ILE A 12 -22.33 65.96 -52.56
CA ILE A 12 -22.21 64.64 -53.14
C ILE A 12 -20.73 64.29 -53.35
N ALA A 13 -19.92 65.19 -53.85
CA ALA A 13 -18.50 64.96 -54.05
C ALA A 13 -17.76 64.79 -52.72
N VAL A 14 -18.11 65.51 -51.67
CA VAL A 14 -17.56 65.33 -50.32
C VAL A 14 -17.97 64.03 -49.73
N LEU A 15 -19.24 63.59 -49.90
CA LEU A 15 -19.72 62.29 -49.44
C LEU A 15 -19.02 61.16 -50.17
N ALA A 16 -18.88 61.30 -51.50
CA ALA A 16 -18.15 60.30 -52.31
C ALA A 16 -16.66 60.16 -51.90
N LEU A 17 -16.02 61.34 -51.61
CA LEU A 17 -14.64 61.32 -51.10
C LEU A 17 -14.53 60.65 -49.71
N LEU A 18 -15.47 60.91 -48.78
CA LEU A 18 -15.51 60.25 -47.49
C LEU A 18 -15.68 58.72 -47.63
N ILE A 19 -16.60 58.31 -48.49
CA ILE A 19 -16.80 56.87 -48.78
C ILE A 19 -15.53 56.24 -49.37
N ALA A 20 -14.86 56.94 -50.31
CA ALA A 20 -13.62 56.46 -50.90
C ALA A 20 -12.49 56.30 -49.84
N ILE A 21 -12.36 57.30 -48.92
CA ILE A 21 -11.37 57.21 -47.85
C ILE A 21 -11.67 56.03 -46.90
N VAL A 22 -12.94 55.80 -46.53
CA VAL A 22 -13.35 54.67 -45.74
C VAL A 22 -13.03 53.35 -46.43
N MET A 23 -13.34 53.24 -47.74
CA MET A 23 -13.05 52.04 -48.54
C MET A 23 -11.54 51.76 -48.65
N VAL A 24 -10.72 52.78 -48.89
CA VAL A 24 -9.25 52.65 -48.94
C VAL A 24 -8.72 52.25 -47.55
N SER A 25 -9.23 52.83 -46.46
CA SER A 25 -8.83 52.46 -45.10
C SER A 25 -9.19 51.02 -44.76
N LEU A 26 -10.39 50.59 -45.11
CA LEU A 26 -10.85 49.18 -44.92
C LEU A 26 -10.01 48.20 -45.75
N SER A 27 -9.76 48.53 -47.02
CA SER A 27 -8.91 47.73 -47.92
C SER A 27 -7.49 47.63 -47.39
N GLY A 28 -6.91 48.73 -46.94
CA GLY A 28 -5.58 48.77 -46.31
C GLY A 28 -5.53 47.94 -45.03
N ARG A 29 -6.58 48.03 -44.21
CA ARG A 29 -6.70 47.20 -43.00
C ARG A 29 -6.83 45.71 -43.32
N LEU A 30 -7.62 45.38 -44.33
CA LEU A 30 -7.78 44.00 -44.80
C LEU A 30 -6.47 43.45 -45.34
N ALA A 31 -5.76 44.20 -46.19
CA ALA A 31 -4.44 43.83 -46.72
C ALA A 31 -3.42 43.66 -45.55
N TYR A 32 -3.41 44.51 -44.57
CA TYR A 32 -2.57 44.36 -43.38
C TYR A 32 -2.87 43.07 -42.65
N LEU A 33 -4.15 42.73 -42.39
CA LEU A 33 -4.56 41.49 -41.73
C LEU A 33 -4.17 40.24 -42.58
N MET A 34 -4.38 40.27 -43.89
CA MET A 34 -4.13 39.17 -44.79
C MET A 34 -2.63 38.94 -45.08
N ILE A 35 -1.79 39.97 -45.09
CA ILE A 35 -0.38 39.86 -45.42
C ILE A 35 0.50 39.80 -44.16
N PHE A 36 0.35 40.73 -43.27
CA PHE A 36 1.23 40.89 -42.09
C PHE A 36 0.77 40.13 -40.84
N ARG A 37 -0.52 39.84 -40.74
CA ARG A 37 -1.09 39.10 -39.59
C ARG A 37 -1.62 37.72 -39.98
N SER A 38 -1.48 37.29 -41.23
CA SER A 38 -2.04 36.00 -41.66
C SER A 38 -1.50 34.84 -40.86
N GLY A 39 -0.20 34.75 -40.59
CA GLY A 39 0.41 33.69 -39.79
C GLY A 39 -0.14 33.64 -38.36
N HIS A 40 -0.37 34.78 -37.76
CA HIS A 40 -0.97 34.83 -36.43
C HIS A 40 -2.44 34.37 -36.40
N TYR A 41 -3.23 34.78 -37.38
CA TYR A 41 -4.64 34.34 -37.44
C TYR A 41 -4.79 32.92 -37.97
N SER A 42 -3.89 32.43 -38.82
CA SER A 42 -3.84 31.03 -39.23
C SER A 42 -3.49 30.13 -38.05
N ALA A 43 -2.50 30.48 -37.22
CA ALA A 43 -2.16 29.74 -36.01
C ALA A 43 -3.31 29.72 -34.99
N MET A 44 -4.00 30.87 -34.82
CA MET A 44 -5.21 30.90 -33.96
C MET A 44 -6.36 30.07 -34.53
N ALA A 45 -6.52 30.02 -35.85
CA ALA A 45 -7.53 29.19 -36.50
C ALA A 45 -7.17 27.70 -36.39
N GLU A 46 -5.90 27.32 -36.56
CA GLU A 46 -5.41 25.97 -36.33
C GLU A 46 -5.64 25.54 -34.87
N ASP A 47 -5.29 26.36 -33.89
CA ASP A 47 -5.56 26.09 -32.47
C ASP A 47 -7.06 25.92 -32.17
N LEU A 48 -7.94 26.68 -32.82
CA LEU A 48 -9.40 26.57 -32.68
C LEU A 48 -9.98 25.35 -33.38
N HIS A 49 -9.36 24.86 -34.44
CA HIS A 49 -9.79 23.74 -35.25
C HIS A 49 -9.10 22.42 -34.87
N GLN A 50 -7.94 22.47 -34.21
CA GLN A 50 -7.29 21.28 -33.70
C GLN A 50 -7.97 20.82 -32.41
N ARG A 51 -8.34 19.55 -32.38
CA ARG A 51 -8.77 18.85 -31.19
C ARG A 51 -7.72 17.84 -30.76
N GLU A 52 -7.33 17.99 -29.53
CA GLU A 52 -6.43 17.05 -28.87
C GLU A 52 -7.24 15.95 -28.20
N ARG A 53 -6.97 14.71 -28.53
CA ARG A 53 -7.52 13.52 -27.94
C ARG A 53 -6.40 12.72 -27.27
N THR A 54 -6.52 12.45 -25.98
CA THR A 54 -5.52 11.68 -25.24
C THR A 54 -5.70 10.18 -25.50
N ILE A 55 -4.62 9.50 -25.87
CA ILE A 55 -4.52 8.04 -25.87
C ILE A 55 -3.86 7.65 -24.56
N LYS A 56 -4.55 6.90 -23.73
CA LYS A 56 -3.96 6.45 -22.46
C LYS A 56 -2.81 5.49 -22.71
N ALA A 57 -1.70 5.69 -21.98
CA ALA A 57 -0.61 4.75 -21.94
C ALA A 57 -1.01 3.48 -21.16
N ALA A 58 -0.52 2.33 -21.59
CA ALA A 58 -0.57 1.13 -20.77
C ALA A 58 0.26 1.35 -19.50
N ARG A 59 -0.29 1.04 -18.35
CA ARG A 59 0.41 1.13 -17.07
C ARG A 59 1.41 -0.01 -16.94
N GLY A 60 2.59 0.22 -16.39
CA GLY A 60 3.58 -0.83 -16.14
C GLY A 60 3.01 -1.95 -15.26
N ARG A 61 3.46 -3.17 -15.48
CA ARG A 61 3.05 -4.33 -14.68
C ARG A 61 3.70 -4.27 -13.29
N ILE A 62 3.09 -4.93 -12.30
CA ILE A 62 3.76 -5.22 -11.04
C ILE A 62 4.06 -6.72 -11.03
N ILE A 63 5.31 -7.05 -10.78
CA ILE A 63 5.86 -8.40 -10.93
C ILE A 63 6.49 -8.79 -9.58
N ASP A 64 6.17 -9.98 -9.09
CA ASP A 64 6.70 -10.51 -7.83
C ASP A 64 8.17 -10.94 -7.91
N ALA A 65 8.73 -11.39 -6.81
CA ALA A 65 10.13 -11.84 -6.72
C ALA A 65 10.47 -13.03 -7.65
N ASN A 66 9.46 -13.79 -8.10
CA ASN A 66 9.62 -14.96 -8.96
C ASN A 66 9.21 -14.70 -10.42
N GLY A 67 8.95 -13.45 -10.80
CA GLY A 67 8.53 -13.10 -12.16
C GLY A 67 7.02 -13.27 -12.42
N VAL A 68 6.20 -13.50 -11.38
CA VAL A 68 4.75 -13.64 -11.52
C VAL A 68 4.11 -12.26 -11.61
N VAL A 69 3.32 -12.04 -12.66
CA VAL A 69 2.57 -10.78 -12.84
C VAL A 69 1.39 -10.74 -11.87
N ILE A 70 1.37 -9.75 -10.98
CA ILE A 70 0.34 -9.57 -9.94
C ILE A 70 -0.55 -8.33 -10.17
N ALA A 71 -0.14 -7.43 -11.05
CA ALA A 71 -0.98 -6.35 -11.57
C ALA A 71 -0.63 -6.12 -13.04
N ASP A 72 -1.64 -6.09 -13.91
CA ASP A 72 -1.53 -5.95 -15.36
C ASP A 72 -2.60 -4.99 -15.89
N ASN A 73 -2.72 -4.89 -17.19
CA ASN A 73 -3.76 -4.14 -17.88
C ASN A 73 -4.63 -5.07 -18.71
N ARG A 74 -5.94 -4.85 -18.69
CA ARG A 74 -6.87 -5.45 -19.62
C ARG A 74 -7.26 -4.40 -20.66
N THR A 75 -7.17 -4.75 -21.96
CA THR A 75 -7.68 -3.90 -23.01
C THR A 75 -9.19 -3.83 -22.92
N VAL A 76 -9.72 -2.63 -22.87
CA VAL A 76 -11.15 -2.32 -22.83
C VAL A 76 -11.46 -1.28 -23.90
N CYS A 77 -12.75 -1.01 -24.14
CA CYS A 77 -13.18 0.02 -25.07
C CYS A 77 -14.00 1.11 -24.37
N THR A 78 -13.87 2.32 -24.84
CA THR A 78 -14.75 3.44 -24.52
C THR A 78 -15.66 3.73 -25.70
N ILE A 79 -16.97 3.60 -25.52
CA ILE A 79 -17.98 3.89 -26.53
C ILE A 79 -18.44 5.32 -26.37
N SER A 80 -18.41 6.08 -27.46
CA SER A 80 -18.85 7.49 -27.48
C SER A 80 -19.57 7.82 -28.77
N VAL A 81 -20.33 8.91 -28.76
CA VAL A 81 -21.16 9.36 -29.87
C VAL A 81 -20.85 10.81 -30.19
N ILE A 82 -20.78 11.11 -31.49
CA ILE A 82 -20.64 12.46 -32.05
C ILE A 82 -21.99 12.87 -32.65
N TYR A 83 -22.72 13.74 -31.96
CA TYR A 83 -24.11 14.11 -32.28
C TYR A 83 -24.35 14.46 -33.75
N ASN A 84 -23.47 15.25 -34.36
CA ASN A 84 -23.64 15.75 -35.73
C ASN A 84 -23.30 14.69 -36.80
N GLN A 85 -22.68 13.57 -36.45
CA GLN A 85 -22.33 12.45 -37.35
C GLN A 85 -23.37 11.32 -37.30
N VAL A 86 -24.29 11.34 -36.33
CA VAL A 86 -25.33 10.33 -36.22
C VAL A 86 -26.42 10.64 -37.24
N THR A 87 -26.60 9.78 -38.24
CA THR A 87 -27.64 9.88 -39.28
C THR A 87 -28.97 9.26 -38.83
N ASP A 88 -28.92 8.05 -38.25
CA ASP A 88 -30.09 7.34 -37.70
C ASP A 88 -29.95 7.16 -36.18
N ARG A 89 -30.56 8.10 -35.44
CA ARG A 89 -30.45 8.11 -33.97
C ARG A 89 -31.20 6.96 -33.32
N GLU A 90 -32.38 6.60 -33.84
CA GLU A 90 -33.18 5.53 -33.26
C GLU A 90 -32.47 4.18 -33.38
N HIS A 91 -31.89 3.89 -34.55
CA HIS A 91 -31.08 2.69 -34.75
C HIS A 91 -29.87 2.64 -33.83
N VAL A 92 -29.12 3.74 -33.69
CA VAL A 92 -27.99 3.84 -32.78
C VAL A 92 -28.40 3.60 -31.33
N ILE A 93 -29.52 4.21 -30.88
CA ILE A 93 -30.04 4.01 -29.51
C ILE A 93 -30.40 2.55 -29.28
N GLN A 94 -31.14 1.93 -30.19
CA GLN A 94 -31.56 0.52 -30.06
C GLN A 94 -30.36 -0.43 -29.97
N VAL A 95 -29.37 -0.28 -30.85
CA VAL A 95 -28.16 -1.12 -30.83
C VAL A 95 -27.38 -0.91 -29.55
N LEU A 96 -27.11 0.34 -29.13
CA LEU A 96 -26.36 0.61 -27.93
C LEU A 96 -27.09 0.13 -26.66
N CYS A 97 -28.41 0.25 -26.58
CA CYS A 97 -29.19 -0.29 -25.46
C CYS A 97 -29.09 -1.82 -25.39
N SER A 98 -29.30 -2.50 -26.53
CA SER A 98 -29.30 -3.97 -26.58
C SER A 98 -27.95 -4.56 -26.30
N GLU A 99 -26.87 -4.00 -26.87
CA GLU A 99 -25.50 -4.54 -26.72
C GLU A 99 -24.85 -4.18 -25.40
N LEU A 100 -25.07 -2.95 -24.89
CA LEU A 100 -24.47 -2.49 -23.66
C LEU A 100 -25.31 -2.75 -22.40
N GLY A 101 -26.56 -3.23 -22.57
CA GLY A 101 -27.47 -3.45 -21.44
C GLY A 101 -27.78 -2.16 -20.67
N LEU A 102 -27.90 -1.03 -21.37
CA LEU A 102 -28.17 0.28 -20.77
C LEU A 102 -29.66 0.66 -20.91
N ASP A 103 -30.12 1.45 -19.97
CA ASP A 103 -31.44 2.05 -19.99
C ASP A 103 -31.60 2.99 -21.20
N GLU A 104 -32.75 2.91 -21.90
CA GLU A 104 -32.98 3.68 -23.11
C GLU A 104 -33.01 5.19 -22.85
N GLU A 105 -33.59 5.63 -21.74
CA GLU A 105 -33.68 7.05 -21.41
C GLU A 105 -32.28 7.64 -21.22
N LEU A 106 -31.39 6.90 -20.57
CA LEU A 106 -30.01 7.29 -20.38
C LEU A 106 -29.25 7.40 -21.71
N VAL A 107 -29.35 6.38 -22.56
CA VAL A 107 -28.67 6.35 -23.87
C VAL A 107 -29.21 7.45 -24.76
N ARG A 108 -30.56 7.61 -24.86
CA ARG A 108 -31.22 8.67 -25.63
C ARG A 108 -30.76 10.06 -25.22
N LYS A 109 -30.75 10.35 -23.92
CA LYS A 109 -30.27 11.63 -23.37
C LYS A 109 -28.81 11.93 -23.79
N ARG A 110 -27.95 10.92 -23.87
CA ARG A 110 -26.55 11.08 -24.27
C ARG A 110 -26.41 11.21 -25.79
N VAL A 111 -27.11 10.39 -26.57
CA VAL A 111 -27.07 10.43 -28.05
C VAL A 111 -27.66 11.73 -28.60
N GLU A 112 -28.70 12.26 -27.98
CA GLU A 112 -29.37 13.51 -28.41
C GLU A 112 -28.67 14.78 -27.87
N LYS A 113 -27.72 14.64 -26.97
CA LYS A 113 -26.97 15.78 -26.44
C LYS A 113 -26.08 16.41 -27.52
N ARG A 114 -26.36 17.67 -27.83
CA ARG A 114 -25.57 18.47 -28.79
C ARG A 114 -24.16 18.72 -28.24
N SER A 115 -23.30 17.76 -28.35
CA SER A 115 -21.88 17.85 -27.97
C SER A 115 -21.01 17.36 -29.12
N SER A 116 -19.76 17.79 -29.10
CA SER A 116 -18.78 17.32 -30.07
C SER A 116 -18.48 15.82 -29.93
N ARG A 117 -18.58 15.31 -28.72
CA ARG A 117 -18.45 13.88 -28.38
C ARG A 117 -19.00 13.65 -26.99
N GLU A 118 -19.86 12.63 -26.86
CA GLU A 118 -20.45 12.23 -25.57
C GLU A 118 -20.11 10.77 -25.29
N ILE A 119 -19.60 10.49 -24.09
CA ILE A 119 -19.25 9.13 -23.67
C ILE A 119 -20.52 8.39 -23.29
N ILE A 120 -20.78 7.26 -23.93
CA ILE A 120 -21.92 6.38 -23.62
C ILE A 120 -21.54 5.41 -22.50
N LYS A 121 -20.43 4.68 -22.65
CA LYS A 121 -19.95 3.72 -21.65
C LYS A 121 -18.42 3.57 -21.74
N THR A 122 -17.77 3.55 -20.60
CA THR A 122 -16.34 3.22 -20.45
C THR A 122 -16.15 1.79 -19.96
N ASN A 123 -14.94 1.27 -20.05
CA ASN A 123 -14.58 -0.08 -19.57
C ASN A 123 -15.46 -1.20 -20.19
N VAL A 124 -15.80 -1.07 -21.46
CA VAL A 124 -16.50 -2.11 -22.24
C VAL A 124 -15.47 -3.17 -22.65
N ASP A 125 -15.78 -4.44 -22.48
CA ASP A 125 -14.88 -5.52 -22.90
C ASP A 125 -14.57 -5.42 -24.39
N LYS A 126 -13.32 -5.74 -24.77
CA LYS A 126 -12.83 -5.59 -26.15
C LYS A 126 -13.72 -6.33 -27.16
N GLU A 127 -14.14 -7.57 -26.84
CA GLU A 127 -15.00 -8.37 -27.72
C GLU A 127 -16.33 -7.65 -28.04
N LEU A 128 -16.93 -7.04 -27.01
CA LEU A 128 -18.17 -6.26 -27.16
C LEU A 128 -17.91 -4.95 -27.91
N GLY A 129 -16.77 -4.31 -27.65
CA GLY A 129 -16.33 -3.12 -28.41
C GLY A 129 -16.15 -3.42 -29.89
N ASP A 130 -15.49 -4.53 -30.23
CA ASP A 130 -15.29 -4.97 -31.61
C ASP A 130 -16.61 -5.34 -32.29
N LYS A 131 -17.54 -5.95 -31.54
CA LYS A 131 -18.91 -6.20 -32.04
C LYS A 131 -19.65 -4.91 -32.37
N ILE A 132 -19.59 -3.89 -31.51
CA ILE A 132 -20.20 -2.58 -31.77
C ILE A 132 -19.53 -1.89 -32.97
N ARG A 133 -18.20 -1.99 -33.11
CA ARG A 133 -17.46 -1.47 -34.27
C ARG A 133 -17.92 -2.13 -35.57
N ALA A 134 -18.23 -3.44 -35.54
CA ALA A 134 -18.69 -4.19 -36.71
C ALA A 134 -20.06 -3.73 -37.24
N TYR A 135 -20.92 -3.13 -36.40
CA TYR A 135 -22.19 -2.53 -36.85
C TYR A 135 -22.00 -1.29 -37.72
N ARG A 136 -20.81 -0.67 -37.74
CA ARG A 136 -20.46 0.54 -38.53
C ARG A 136 -21.50 1.66 -38.38
N LEU A 137 -21.90 1.91 -37.14
CA LEU A 137 -22.90 2.95 -36.84
C LEU A 137 -22.31 4.35 -37.04
N ASP A 138 -22.96 5.17 -37.86
CA ASP A 138 -22.54 6.55 -38.11
C ASP A 138 -22.52 7.34 -36.80
N GLY A 139 -21.43 8.07 -36.57
CA GLY A 139 -21.21 8.89 -35.40
C GLY A 139 -20.88 8.13 -34.10
N VAL A 140 -20.86 6.80 -34.11
CA VAL A 140 -20.41 5.98 -32.97
C VAL A 140 -18.90 5.74 -33.09
N LYS A 141 -18.16 6.06 -32.05
CA LYS A 141 -16.72 5.84 -31.95
C LYS A 141 -16.43 4.82 -30.86
N VAL A 142 -15.55 3.86 -31.17
CA VAL A 142 -15.09 2.80 -30.26
C VAL A 142 -13.58 2.94 -30.12
N ASP A 143 -13.15 3.56 -29.04
CA ASP A 143 -11.73 3.74 -28.74
C ASP A 143 -11.21 2.66 -27.82
N GLU A 144 -10.03 2.14 -28.11
CA GLU A 144 -9.33 1.25 -27.19
C GLU A 144 -8.80 2.03 -25.99
N ASP A 145 -8.91 1.43 -24.82
CA ASP A 145 -8.46 1.97 -23.54
C ASP A 145 -7.88 0.83 -22.70
N TYR A 146 -7.29 1.16 -21.57
CA TYR A 146 -6.74 0.19 -20.63
C TYR A 146 -7.42 0.32 -19.28
N LYS A 147 -7.81 -0.85 -18.71
CA LYS A 147 -8.27 -0.96 -17.33
C LYS A 147 -7.25 -1.76 -16.54
N ARG A 148 -6.87 -1.27 -15.36
CA ARG A 148 -6.00 -2.02 -14.45
C ARG A 148 -6.68 -3.33 -14.03
N TYR A 149 -5.92 -4.41 -14.00
CA TYR A 149 -6.39 -5.77 -13.72
C TYR A 149 -5.44 -6.47 -12.74
N TYR A 150 -6.01 -7.11 -11.73
CA TYR A 150 -5.28 -7.84 -10.70
C TYR A 150 -5.64 -9.32 -10.78
N PRO A 151 -4.75 -10.18 -11.33
CA PRO A 151 -5.05 -11.60 -11.59
C PRO A 151 -5.43 -12.42 -10.36
N TYR A 152 -5.05 -11.95 -9.18
CA TYR A 152 -5.28 -12.64 -7.91
C TYR A 152 -6.32 -11.94 -7.02
N ASP A 153 -7.16 -11.10 -7.59
CA ASP A 153 -8.28 -10.39 -6.96
C ASP A 153 -7.93 -9.68 -5.65
N SER A 154 -7.86 -10.40 -4.53
CA SER A 154 -7.66 -9.81 -3.20
C SER A 154 -6.26 -9.97 -2.64
N LEU A 155 -5.36 -10.68 -3.32
CA LEU A 155 -4.01 -10.95 -2.83
C LEU A 155 -3.25 -9.66 -2.56
N ALA A 156 -2.74 -9.51 -1.33
CA ALA A 156 -1.96 -8.35 -0.89
C ALA A 156 -2.64 -6.99 -1.21
N SER A 157 -3.99 -6.94 -1.14
CA SER A 157 -4.76 -5.80 -1.63
C SER A 157 -4.34 -4.46 -1.01
N LYS A 158 -3.97 -4.46 0.27
CA LYS A 158 -3.56 -3.25 1.00
C LYS A 158 -2.08 -2.89 0.81
N VAL A 159 -1.32 -3.76 0.14
CA VAL A 159 0.06 -3.50 -0.30
C VAL A 159 0.06 -3.00 -1.73
N LEU A 160 -0.53 -3.76 -2.66
CA LEU A 160 -0.58 -3.37 -4.06
C LEU A 160 -1.33 -2.06 -4.24
N GLY A 161 -2.50 -1.95 -3.62
CA GLY A 161 -3.39 -0.83 -3.87
C GLY A 161 -4.09 -0.94 -5.21
N PHE A 162 -4.80 0.10 -5.61
CA PHE A 162 -5.57 0.12 -6.84
C PHE A 162 -5.51 1.48 -7.53
N THR A 163 -5.99 1.53 -8.79
CA THR A 163 -6.04 2.74 -9.60
C THR A 163 -7.46 3.31 -9.70
N GLY A 164 -7.57 4.61 -9.91
CA GLY A 164 -8.80 5.30 -10.24
C GLY A 164 -9.22 5.09 -11.71
N GLY A 165 -10.34 5.70 -12.09
CA GLY A 165 -10.90 5.59 -13.44
C GLY A 165 -10.02 6.22 -14.54
N ASP A 166 -9.12 7.12 -14.19
CA ASP A 166 -8.14 7.77 -15.05
C ASP A 166 -6.75 7.08 -15.03
N ASN A 167 -6.70 5.84 -14.54
CA ASN A 167 -5.49 5.02 -14.41
C ASN A 167 -4.42 5.57 -13.46
N GLN A 168 -4.80 6.50 -12.56
CA GLN A 168 -3.94 7.04 -11.51
C GLN A 168 -3.96 6.14 -10.27
N GLY A 169 -2.80 5.86 -9.67
CA GLY A 169 -2.71 5.12 -8.41
C GLY A 169 -3.38 5.87 -7.25
N ILE A 170 -4.19 5.18 -6.44
CA ILE A 170 -4.92 5.77 -5.31
C ILE A 170 -4.28 5.42 -3.97
N ILE A 171 -3.94 4.16 -3.74
CA ILE A 171 -3.27 3.68 -2.52
C ILE A 171 -2.16 2.68 -2.86
N GLY A 172 -1.40 2.25 -1.85
CA GLY A 172 -0.42 1.17 -1.95
C GLY A 172 0.78 1.48 -2.84
N LEU A 173 1.34 0.44 -3.45
CA LEU A 173 2.46 0.54 -4.39
C LEU A 173 2.04 1.26 -5.67
N GLU A 174 0.79 1.14 -6.09
CA GLU A 174 0.25 1.84 -7.26
C GLU A 174 0.45 3.36 -7.17
N VAL A 175 0.16 3.97 -6.01
CA VAL A 175 0.39 5.41 -5.83
C VAL A 175 1.86 5.73 -5.51
N LYS A 176 2.54 4.86 -4.78
CA LYS A 176 3.94 5.09 -4.39
C LYS A 176 4.87 5.13 -5.60
N TYR A 177 4.65 4.22 -6.53
CA TYR A 177 5.45 4.08 -7.75
C TYR A 177 4.78 4.67 -8.99
N GLU A 178 3.79 5.56 -8.83
CA GLU A 178 3.06 6.24 -9.90
C GLU A 178 3.99 6.80 -10.98
N LYS A 179 5.10 7.43 -10.58
CA LYS A 179 6.09 8.03 -11.49
C LYS A 179 6.66 7.03 -12.50
N TYR A 180 6.79 5.77 -12.11
CA TYR A 180 7.34 4.71 -12.97
C TYR A 180 6.23 3.97 -13.71
N LEU A 181 5.13 3.67 -13.01
CA LEU A 181 4.05 2.83 -13.52
C LEU A 181 3.16 3.53 -14.56
N LYS A 182 2.91 4.84 -14.45
CA LYS A 182 1.88 5.55 -15.24
C LYS A 182 2.14 5.59 -16.74
N GLY A 183 3.41 5.65 -17.18
CA GLY A 183 3.76 5.92 -18.56
C GLY A 183 3.49 7.36 -19.02
N MET A 184 3.59 7.60 -20.30
CA MET A 184 3.29 8.88 -20.93
C MET A 184 2.16 8.71 -21.93
N ASN A 185 1.06 9.41 -21.72
CA ASN A 185 -0.06 9.37 -22.66
C ASN A 185 0.31 9.91 -24.02
N GLY A 186 -0.19 9.24 -25.07
CA GLY A 186 -0.15 9.73 -26.43
C GLY A 186 -1.26 10.74 -26.71
N LYS A 187 -1.22 11.32 -27.90
CA LYS A 187 -2.18 12.33 -28.35
C LYS A 187 -2.55 12.08 -29.81
N ILE A 188 -3.81 12.27 -30.13
CA ILE A 188 -4.29 12.37 -31.50
C ILE A 188 -4.75 13.81 -31.69
N LEU A 189 -4.17 14.49 -32.68
CA LEU A 189 -4.60 15.81 -33.12
C LEU A 189 -5.50 15.61 -34.32
N THR A 190 -6.80 15.93 -34.18
CA THR A 190 -7.77 15.87 -35.27
C THR A 190 -8.22 17.26 -35.63
N MET A 191 -8.51 17.50 -36.93
CA MET A 191 -9.09 18.77 -37.37
C MET A 191 -10.60 18.76 -37.22
N SER A 192 -11.17 19.82 -36.64
CA SER A 192 -12.61 20.01 -36.50
C SER A 192 -13.08 21.22 -37.30
N ASP A 193 -14.33 21.16 -37.80
CA ASP A 193 -15.00 22.30 -38.44
C ASP A 193 -15.32 23.42 -37.44
N ALA A 194 -15.82 24.56 -37.95
CA ALA A 194 -16.23 25.70 -37.12
C ALA A 194 -17.34 25.37 -36.11
N LYS A 195 -18.01 24.23 -36.20
CA LYS A 195 -19.01 23.72 -35.26
C LYS A 195 -18.41 22.70 -34.30
N GLY A 196 -17.09 22.44 -34.40
CA GLY A 196 -16.40 21.49 -33.54
C GLY A 196 -16.63 20.03 -33.90
N VAL A 197 -17.05 19.73 -35.13
CA VAL A 197 -17.21 18.35 -35.63
C VAL A 197 -15.91 17.92 -36.30
N GLU A 198 -15.42 16.74 -35.98
CA GLU A 198 -14.24 16.12 -36.58
C GLU A 198 -14.44 15.98 -38.10
N ILE A 199 -13.49 16.45 -38.89
CA ILE A 199 -13.53 16.40 -40.37
C ILE A 199 -13.11 15.00 -40.78
N GLU A 200 -13.97 14.29 -41.50
CA GLU A 200 -13.66 12.98 -42.07
C GLU A 200 -12.51 13.11 -43.05
N ASN A 201 -11.54 12.20 -42.94
CA ASN A 201 -10.33 12.15 -43.80
C ASN A 201 -9.37 13.35 -43.68
N ALA A 202 -9.48 14.18 -42.64
CA ALA A 202 -8.40 15.13 -42.34
C ALA A 202 -7.15 14.37 -41.85
N ALA A 203 -5.97 14.93 -42.13
CA ALA A 203 -4.72 14.35 -41.64
C ALA A 203 -4.75 14.28 -40.08
N GLU A 204 -4.56 13.09 -39.52
CA GLU A 204 -4.41 12.88 -38.07
C GLU A 204 -2.91 12.89 -37.75
N ASP A 205 -2.49 13.82 -36.88
CA ASP A 205 -1.16 13.74 -36.27
C ASP A 205 -1.28 12.91 -34.99
N ARG A 206 -0.55 11.79 -34.95
CA ARG A 206 -0.61 10.83 -33.83
C ARG A 206 0.73 10.76 -33.13
N ILE A 207 0.73 11.07 -31.84
CA ILE A 207 1.85 10.81 -30.93
C ILE A 207 1.51 9.55 -30.15
N GLU A 208 2.28 8.49 -30.38
CA GLU A 208 2.05 7.21 -29.71
C GLU A 208 2.31 7.31 -28.21
N PRO A 209 1.52 6.63 -27.38
CA PRO A 209 1.75 6.57 -25.95
C PRO A 209 2.99 5.75 -25.63
N ILE A 210 3.70 6.12 -24.57
CA ILE A 210 4.82 5.35 -24.02
C ILE A 210 4.33 4.61 -22.80
N ALA A 211 4.36 3.28 -22.82
CA ALA A 211 3.96 2.45 -21.70
C ALA A 211 4.78 2.75 -20.43
N GLY A 212 4.18 2.55 -19.27
CA GLY A 212 4.87 2.65 -17.99
C GLY A 212 5.91 1.54 -17.80
N ASN A 213 6.84 1.76 -16.87
CA ASN A 213 7.85 0.79 -16.51
C ASN A 213 7.24 -0.31 -15.64
N ASP A 214 7.63 -1.55 -15.88
CA ASP A 214 7.31 -2.68 -15.03
C ASP A 214 8.04 -2.54 -13.68
N LEU A 215 7.32 -2.75 -12.59
CA LEU A 215 7.83 -2.69 -11.23
C LEU A 215 8.07 -4.10 -10.71
N HIS A 216 9.32 -4.48 -10.48
CA HIS A 216 9.69 -5.70 -9.79
C HIS A 216 9.74 -5.46 -8.29
N ILE A 217 9.12 -6.34 -7.51
CA ILE A 217 9.03 -6.22 -6.06
C ILE A 217 9.51 -7.48 -5.34
N SER A 218 9.90 -7.32 -4.09
CA SER A 218 10.38 -8.42 -3.22
C SER A 218 9.26 -9.32 -2.67
N LEU A 219 7.99 -8.92 -2.83
CA LEU A 219 6.85 -9.77 -2.43
C LEU A 219 6.88 -11.08 -3.23
N ASP A 220 6.70 -12.20 -2.53
CA ASP A 220 6.58 -13.54 -3.10
C ASP A 220 5.13 -14.00 -2.99
N VAL A 221 4.50 -14.26 -4.13
CA VAL A 221 3.09 -14.66 -4.23
C VAL A 221 2.80 -15.95 -3.45
N ASN A 222 3.74 -16.90 -3.40
CA ASN A 222 3.54 -18.16 -2.71
C ASN A 222 3.60 -17.97 -1.19
N ILE A 223 4.57 -17.19 -0.70
CA ILE A 223 4.67 -16.85 0.73
C ILE A 223 3.45 -16.00 1.15
N GLN A 224 3.05 -15.03 0.35
CA GLN A 224 1.88 -14.19 0.61
C GLN A 224 0.59 -15.00 0.70
N LYS A 225 0.32 -15.88 -0.28
CA LYS A 225 -0.88 -16.74 -0.30
C LYS A 225 -0.93 -17.65 0.93
N TYR A 226 0.20 -18.26 1.28
CA TYR A 226 0.24 -19.16 2.42
C TYR A 226 0.05 -18.40 3.74
N ALA A 227 0.70 -17.24 3.88
CA ALA A 227 0.51 -16.38 5.05
C ALA A 227 -0.95 -15.85 5.16
N GLU A 228 -1.59 -15.49 4.03
CA GLU A 228 -3.01 -15.12 4.01
C GLU A 228 -3.92 -16.29 4.44
N GLN A 229 -3.65 -17.49 3.94
CA GLN A 229 -4.40 -18.68 4.33
C GLN A 229 -4.35 -18.92 5.84
N LEU A 230 -3.15 -18.85 6.45
CA LEU A 230 -2.97 -18.98 7.89
C LEU A 230 -3.67 -17.85 8.66
N ALA A 231 -3.58 -16.62 8.16
CA ALA A 231 -4.24 -15.48 8.78
C ALA A 231 -5.77 -15.61 8.76
N TYR A 232 -6.38 -16.06 7.65
CA TYR A 232 -7.82 -16.33 7.58
C TYR A 232 -8.25 -17.46 8.49
N GLN A 233 -7.47 -18.56 8.57
CA GLN A 233 -7.76 -19.67 9.50
C GLN A 233 -7.82 -19.19 10.96
N VAL A 234 -6.91 -18.31 11.35
CA VAL A 234 -6.90 -17.74 12.71
C VAL A 234 -8.02 -16.74 12.89
N LEU A 235 -8.29 -15.87 11.90
CA LEU A 235 -9.39 -14.91 11.91
C LEU A 235 -10.72 -15.62 12.21
N GLU A 236 -11.01 -16.70 11.49
CA GLU A 236 -12.23 -17.51 11.65
C GLU A 236 -12.24 -18.26 12.97
N LYS A 237 -11.16 -19.02 13.28
CA LYS A 237 -11.09 -19.86 14.49
C LYS A 237 -11.17 -19.06 15.78
N LYS A 238 -10.73 -17.81 15.77
CA LYS A 238 -10.67 -16.91 16.92
C LYS A 238 -11.74 -15.84 16.91
N ASN A 239 -12.59 -15.81 15.90
CA ASN A 239 -13.52 -14.71 15.66
C ASN A 239 -12.83 -13.34 15.86
N ALA A 240 -11.58 -13.24 15.35
CA ALA A 240 -10.75 -12.05 15.56
C ALA A 240 -11.22 -10.92 14.64
N LYS A 241 -11.02 -9.69 15.08
CA LYS A 241 -11.39 -8.52 14.30
C LYS A 241 -10.51 -8.34 13.06
N LYS A 242 -9.21 -8.58 13.22
CA LYS A 242 -8.18 -8.48 12.16
C LYS A 242 -7.02 -9.41 12.50
N VAL A 243 -6.33 -9.90 11.47
CA VAL A 243 -5.04 -10.58 11.62
C VAL A 243 -4.07 -9.98 10.63
N SER A 244 -2.85 -9.69 11.07
CA SER A 244 -1.79 -9.21 10.18
C SER A 244 -0.55 -10.07 10.34
N ILE A 245 0.12 -10.35 9.22
CA ILE A 245 1.41 -11.06 9.19
C ILE A 245 2.36 -10.27 8.31
N ILE A 246 3.58 -10.01 8.79
CA ILE A 246 4.67 -9.43 8.01
C ILE A 246 5.77 -10.48 7.93
N VAL A 247 6.29 -10.75 6.72
CA VAL A 247 7.46 -11.60 6.49
C VAL A 247 8.55 -10.78 5.81
N MET A 248 9.74 -10.76 6.39
CA MET A 248 10.84 -9.90 6.00
C MET A 248 12.16 -10.67 5.95
N ASN A 249 13.02 -10.32 5.00
CA ASN A 249 14.44 -10.67 5.06
C ASN A 249 15.13 -9.70 6.04
N PRO A 250 15.63 -10.16 7.20
CA PRO A 250 16.23 -9.28 8.20
C PRO A 250 17.59 -8.70 7.77
N GLN A 251 18.25 -9.26 6.75
CA GLN A 251 19.58 -8.83 6.31
C GLN A 251 19.52 -7.56 5.45
N ASN A 252 18.49 -7.42 4.61
CA ASN A 252 18.38 -6.31 3.65
C ASN A 252 17.11 -5.47 3.80
N GLY A 253 16.08 -5.97 4.50
CA GLY A 253 14.82 -5.28 4.72
C GLY A 253 13.75 -5.54 3.64
N GLU A 254 13.99 -6.41 2.68
CA GLU A 254 12.99 -6.85 1.71
C GLU A 254 11.80 -7.50 2.38
N LEU A 255 10.60 -7.05 2.01
CA LEU A 255 9.34 -7.59 2.50
C LEU A 255 8.83 -8.66 1.54
N MET A 256 8.87 -9.92 1.99
CA MET A 256 8.42 -11.07 1.20
C MET A 256 6.90 -11.25 1.23
N ALA A 257 6.25 -10.82 2.32
CA ALA A 257 4.79 -10.79 2.46
C ALA A 257 4.35 -9.76 3.48
N MET A 258 3.16 -9.20 3.26
CA MET A 258 2.46 -8.34 4.23
C MET A 258 0.95 -8.55 4.11
N VAL A 259 0.41 -9.27 5.06
CA VAL A 259 -0.99 -9.72 5.13
C VAL A 259 -1.79 -8.82 6.07
N ASN A 260 -3.00 -8.48 5.67
CA ASN A 260 -3.92 -7.67 6.45
C ASN A 260 -5.37 -8.18 6.28
N VAL A 261 -5.70 -9.31 6.89
CA VAL A 261 -7.05 -9.87 6.71
C VAL A 261 -8.08 -9.20 7.65
N PRO A 262 -9.30 -8.97 7.14
CA PRO A 262 -9.82 -9.31 5.82
C PRO A 262 -9.29 -8.40 4.71
N GLU A 263 -8.90 -8.99 3.58
CA GLU A 263 -8.51 -8.30 2.36
C GLU A 263 -9.74 -7.88 1.55
N PHE A 264 -9.58 -7.05 0.50
CA PHE A 264 -10.67 -6.62 -0.39
C PHE A 264 -10.34 -6.91 -1.86
N ASN A 265 -11.35 -6.95 -2.73
CA ASN A 265 -11.14 -7.21 -4.15
C ASN A 265 -10.58 -5.96 -4.85
N LEU A 266 -9.35 -6.07 -5.40
CA LEU A 266 -8.66 -5.01 -6.13
C LEU A 266 -9.33 -4.63 -7.46
N ASN A 267 -10.05 -5.58 -8.08
CA ASN A 267 -10.80 -5.34 -9.31
C ASN A 267 -12.14 -4.62 -9.06
N ASP A 268 -12.62 -4.62 -7.79
CA ASP A 268 -13.82 -3.91 -7.34
C ASP A 268 -13.60 -3.25 -5.96
N PRO A 269 -12.71 -2.26 -5.85
CA PRO A 269 -12.26 -1.72 -4.56
C PRO A 269 -13.29 -0.81 -3.88
N PHE A 270 -14.35 -0.40 -4.57
CA PHE A 270 -15.40 0.50 -4.04
C PHE A 270 -16.62 -0.24 -3.51
N THR A 271 -16.63 -1.56 -3.60
CA THR A 271 -17.64 -2.41 -2.98
C THR A 271 -17.15 -2.89 -1.62
N LEU A 272 -17.93 -2.61 -0.58
CA LEU A 272 -17.57 -2.98 0.79
C LEU A 272 -17.58 -4.51 0.94
N ASN A 273 -16.42 -5.05 1.23
CA ASN A 273 -16.12 -6.46 1.58
C ASN A 273 -17.16 -7.52 1.20
N GLN A 274 -17.23 -7.88 -0.08
CA GLN A 274 -18.03 -9.03 -0.53
C GLN A 274 -17.41 -10.39 -0.14
N ASN A 275 -16.12 -10.40 0.26
CA ASN A 275 -15.37 -11.62 0.58
C ASN A 275 -15.34 -11.98 2.08
N LEU A 276 -16.19 -11.34 2.90
CA LEU A 276 -16.30 -11.68 4.31
C LEU A 276 -17.03 -13.02 4.46
N ARG A 277 -16.29 -14.04 4.90
CA ARG A 277 -16.80 -15.40 5.10
C ARG A 277 -17.69 -15.59 6.33
N SER A 278 -17.74 -14.61 7.25
CA SER A 278 -18.61 -14.68 8.42
C SER A 278 -19.97 -14.05 8.13
N GLN A 279 -21.06 -14.73 8.50
CA GLN A 279 -22.44 -14.24 8.33
C GLN A 279 -22.66 -12.84 8.91
N SER A 280 -22.06 -12.54 10.09
CA SER A 280 -22.19 -11.24 10.74
C SER A 280 -21.61 -10.08 9.92
N LEU A 281 -20.58 -10.34 9.12
CA LEU A 281 -19.94 -9.32 8.29
C LEU A 281 -20.65 -9.19 6.93
N GLN A 282 -21.24 -10.28 6.41
CA GLN A 282 -22.13 -10.23 5.24
C GLN A 282 -23.41 -9.45 5.55
N GLU A 283 -23.98 -9.62 6.74
CA GLU A 283 -25.13 -8.82 7.20
C GLU A 283 -24.75 -7.33 7.34
N MET A 284 -23.56 -6.99 7.81
CA MET A 284 -23.06 -5.62 7.82
C MET A 284 -22.88 -5.06 6.39
N ALA A 285 -22.38 -5.85 5.44
CA ALA A 285 -22.26 -5.44 4.05
C ALA A 285 -23.63 -5.17 3.40
N ALA A 286 -24.64 -5.98 3.69
CA ALA A 286 -26.01 -5.76 3.22
C ALA A 286 -26.67 -4.50 3.81
N GLN A 287 -26.37 -4.18 5.08
CA GLN A 287 -26.87 -2.96 5.75
C GLN A 287 -26.18 -1.68 5.23
N THR A 288 -25.09 -1.78 4.46
CA THR A 288 -24.35 -0.62 3.95
C THR A 288 -24.87 -0.07 2.61
N ALA A 289 -25.81 -0.75 1.96
CA ALA A 289 -26.37 -0.32 0.68
C ALA A 289 -27.05 1.06 0.76
N ASP A 290 -27.66 1.39 1.92
CA ASP A 290 -28.42 2.64 2.16
C ASP A 290 -27.63 3.69 2.97
N LEU A 291 -26.31 3.52 3.14
CA LEU A 291 -25.52 4.48 3.93
C LEU A 291 -25.33 5.83 3.20
N PRO A 292 -25.38 6.96 3.92
CA PRO A 292 -24.96 8.25 3.38
C PRO A 292 -23.53 8.17 2.79
N ALA A 293 -23.29 8.87 1.68
CA ALA A 293 -22.02 8.82 0.93
C ALA A 293 -20.78 9.04 1.84
N SER A 294 -20.87 9.95 2.82
CA SER A 294 -19.77 10.22 3.77
C SER A 294 -19.45 9.01 4.65
N LYS A 295 -20.47 8.29 5.15
CA LYS A 295 -20.27 7.09 5.96
C LYS A 295 -19.75 5.92 5.13
N LYS A 296 -20.23 5.77 3.88
CA LYS A 296 -19.70 4.78 2.94
C LYS A 296 -18.22 5.02 2.67
N GLN A 297 -17.82 6.28 2.44
CA GLN A 297 -16.41 6.63 2.22
C GLN A 297 -15.55 6.35 3.45
N GLU A 298 -16.05 6.62 4.65
CA GLU A 298 -15.33 6.29 5.89
C GLU A 298 -15.10 4.77 6.03
N GLN A 299 -16.11 3.95 5.74
CA GLN A 299 -15.98 2.49 5.76
C GLN A 299 -15.01 1.97 4.69
N LEU A 300 -15.04 2.54 3.47
CA LEU A 300 -14.06 2.23 2.42
C LEU A 300 -12.64 2.56 2.88
N ASN A 301 -12.42 3.72 3.48
CA ASN A 301 -11.12 4.10 4.02
C ASN A 301 -10.65 3.14 5.12
N GLN A 302 -11.55 2.62 5.96
CA GLN A 302 -11.23 1.60 6.96
C GLN A 302 -10.90 0.25 6.31
N MET A 303 -11.61 -0.14 5.24
CA MET A 303 -11.36 -1.37 4.48
C MET A 303 -10.00 -1.35 3.79
N TRP A 304 -9.61 -0.22 3.18
CA TRP A 304 -8.34 -0.06 2.48
C TRP A 304 -7.14 0.10 3.42
N ARG A 305 -7.37 0.30 4.71
CA ARG A 305 -6.33 0.61 5.70
C ARG A 305 -5.38 -0.55 5.91
N ASN A 306 -4.08 -0.32 5.73
CA ASN A 306 -3.02 -1.28 6.02
C ASN A 306 -2.59 -1.17 7.49
N THR A 307 -3.04 -2.11 8.31
CA THR A 307 -2.80 -2.09 9.75
C THR A 307 -1.33 -2.27 10.13
N CYS A 308 -0.53 -2.88 9.25
CA CYS A 308 0.91 -3.05 9.48
C CYS A 308 1.68 -1.74 9.53
N ILE A 309 1.18 -0.70 8.86
CA ILE A 309 1.86 0.61 8.72
C ILE A 309 1.02 1.79 9.20
N ASN A 310 -0.32 1.72 9.08
CA ASN A 310 -1.18 2.86 9.39
C ASN A 310 -1.69 2.87 10.84
N ASP A 311 -1.63 1.75 11.55
CA ASP A 311 -2.11 1.59 12.91
C ASP A 311 -0.94 1.44 13.89
N THR A 312 -1.04 2.11 15.03
CA THR A 312 -0.12 1.95 16.15
C THR A 312 -0.77 1.15 17.26
N TYR A 313 0.02 0.39 17.99
CA TYR A 313 -0.43 -0.41 19.12
C TYR A 313 0.65 -0.49 20.20
N GLU A 314 0.28 -0.84 21.42
CA GLU A 314 1.23 -1.19 22.47
C GLU A 314 1.85 -2.57 22.14
N PRO A 315 3.15 -2.69 21.85
CA PRO A 315 3.75 -3.94 21.39
C PRO A 315 3.82 -5.03 22.48
N GLY A 316 3.67 -4.63 23.75
CA GLY A 316 3.77 -5.53 24.89
C GLY A 316 5.11 -6.26 24.94
N SER A 317 5.10 -7.52 25.37
CA SER A 317 6.33 -8.29 25.61
C SER A 317 7.21 -8.54 24.39
N THR A 318 6.77 -8.31 23.16
CA THR A 318 7.67 -8.32 22.00
C THR A 318 8.67 -7.17 22.06
N PHE A 319 8.32 -6.06 22.71
CA PHE A 319 9.22 -4.93 22.92
C PHE A 319 10.38 -5.25 23.88
N LYS A 320 10.27 -6.30 24.68
CA LYS A 320 11.38 -6.76 25.54
C LYS A 320 12.64 -7.13 24.76
N ILE A 321 12.53 -7.45 23.47
CA ILE A 321 13.66 -7.61 22.54
C ILE A 321 14.50 -6.32 22.54
N ILE A 322 13.85 -5.17 22.44
CA ILE A 322 14.48 -3.85 22.35
C ILE A 322 15.10 -3.47 23.70
N THR A 323 14.38 -3.68 24.79
CA THR A 323 14.86 -3.41 26.15
C THR A 323 16.03 -4.31 26.53
N ALA A 324 15.98 -5.61 26.16
CA ALA A 324 17.10 -6.54 26.37
C ALA A 324 18.34 -6.11 25.60
N ALA A 325 18.18 -5.80 24.32
CA ALA A 325 19.28 -5.35 23.46
C ALA A 325 19.93 -4.07 24.02
N ALA A 326 19.13 -3.09 24.42
CA ALA A 326 19.62 -1.86 25.04
C ALA A 326 20.37 -2.12 26.36
N GLY A 327 19.84 -3.01 27.20
CA GLY A 327 20.44 -3.38 28.49
C GLY A 327 21.78 -4.09 28.32
N LEU A 328 21.87 -5.03 27.39
CA LEU A 328 23.10 -5.76 27.07
C LEU A 328 24.14 -4.84 26.43
N GLU A 329 23.74 -4.05 25.43
CA GLU A 329 24.65 -3.12 24.73
C GLU A 329 25.23 -2.04 25.63
N SER A 330 24.45 -1.57 26.60
CA SER A 330 24.93 -0.59 27.60
C SER A 330 25.72 -1.21 28.74
N GLY A 331 25.74 -2.55 28.86
CA GLY A 331 26.43 -3.26 29.95
C GLY A 331 25.73 -3.19 31.30
N VAL A 332 24.49 -2.64 31.38
CA VAL A 332 23.72 -2.56 32.65
C VAL A 332 23.15 -3.90 33.09
N VAL A 333 23.17 -4.89 32.20
CA VAL A 333 22.78 -6.27 32.49
C VAL A 333 23.60 -7.27 31.71
N LYS A 334 23.85 -8.43 32.34
CA LYS A 334 24.51 -9.60 31.75
C LYS A 334 23.62 -10.83 31.90
N LEU A 335 23.81 -11.86 31.09
CA LEU A 335 22.93 -13.06 31.11
C LEU A 335 22.84 -13.74 32.49
N PRO A 336 23.94 -13.89 33.29
CA PRO A 336 23.88 -14.53 34.60
C PRO A 336 23.38 -13.63 35.74
N ASP A 337 23.11 -12.33 35.48
CA ASP A 337 22.66 -11.43 36.55
C ASP A 337 21.37 -11.94 37.17
N GLN A 338 21.32 -11.93 38.52
CA GLN A 338 20.21 -12.45 39.29
C GLN A 338 19.15 -11.38 39.56
N PHE A 339 17.91 -11.80 39.43
CA PHE A 339 16.69 -11.00 39.65
C PHE A 339 15.70 -11.76 40.53
N SER A 340 14.80 -11.03 41.16
CA SER A 340 13.71 -11.60 41.96
C SER A 340 12.36 -11.17 41.42
N CYS A 341 11.46 -12.14 41.23
CA CYS A 341 10.08 -11.91 40.81
C CYS A 341 9.08 -12.51 41.81
N PRO A 342 8.58 -11.73 42.75
CA PRO A 342 7.50 -12.16 43.70
C PRO A 342 6.10 -12.07 43.05
N GLY A 343 5.98 -11.92 41.73
CA GLY A 343 4.75 -11.74 40.99
C GLY A 343 4.36 -10.28 40.72
N PHE A 344 5.16 -9.34 41.17
CA PHE A 344 4.98 -7.90 40.94
C PHE A 344 6.27 -7.12 41.23
N ARG A 345 6.30 -5.85 40.78
CA ARG A 345 7.26 -4.84 41.21
C ARG A 345 6.52 -3.60 41.68
N VAL A 346 6.95 -3.02 42.78
CA VAL A 346 6.45 -1.71 43.26
C VAL A 346 7.39 -0.64 42.73
N VAL A 347 6.85 0.33 42.01
CA VAL A 347 7.54 1.50 41.48
C VAL A 347 6.78 2.72 41.94
N GLU A 348 7.40 3.52 42.79
CA GLU A 348 6.74 4.59 43.57
C GLU A 348 5.51 4.04 44.30
N ASP A 349 4.32 4.56 44.01
CA ASP A 349 3.04 4.13 44.59
C ASP A 349 2.33 3.03 43.78
N ARG A 350 2.88 2.57 42.67
CA ARG A 350 2.26 1.65 41.72
C ARG A 350 2.75 0.22 41.85
N LYS A 351 1.81 -0.71 42.04
CA LYS A 351 2.08 -2.15 42.01
C LYS A 351 1.89 -2.68 40.57
N ILE A 352 2.98 -2.90 39.85
CA ILE A 352 3.00 -3.43 38.46
C ILE A 352 3.12 -4.96 38.53
N ARG A 353 2.14 -5.68 38.00
CA ARG A 353 2.05 -7.15 38.11
C ARG A 353 2.83 -7.86 37.02
N CYS A 354 3.40 -9.03 37.37
CA CYS A 354 3.85 -10.01 36.41
C CYS A 354 2.62 -10.79 35.87
N HIS A 355 2.76 -11.37 34.67
CA HIS A 355 1.73 -12.25 34.12
C HIS A 355 1.56 -13.54 34.95
N LYS A 356 2.62 -14.01 35.62
CA LYS A 356 2.58 -15.13 36.57
C LYS A 356 2.25 -14.60 37.98
N VAL A 357 1.07 -14.85 38.44
CA VAL A 357 0.54 -14.29 39.69
C VAL A 357 1.41 -14.66 40.92
N GLY A 358 1.89 -15.90 41.01
CA GLY A 358 2.78 -16.37 42.10
C GLY A 358 4.25 -15.95 41.91
N GLY A 359 4.59 -15.25 40.85
CA GLY A 359 5.97 -14.89 40.52
C GLY A 359 6.80 -16.03 39.96
N HIS A 360 8.00 -15.71 39.50
CA HIS A 360 8.98 -16.67 38.98
C HIS A 360 10.04 -17.06 40.04
N GLY A 361 10.06 -16.36 41.17
CA GLY A 361 11.08 -16.53 42.19
C GLY A 361 12.39 -15.86 41.84
N SER A 362 13.52 -16.49 42.17
CA SER A 362 14.86 -16.06 41.75
C SER A 362 15.13 -16.60 40.36
N GLU A 363 15.51 -15.75 39.46
CA GLU A 363 15.83 -16.11 38.06
C GLU A 363 16.98 -15.27 37.52
N THR A 364 17.76 -15.84 36.59
CA THR A 364 18.76 -15.08 35.85
C THR A 364 18.10 -14.17 34.83
N PHE A 365 18.83 -13.19 34.27
CA PHE A 365 18.33 -12.37 33.18
C PHE A 365 17.86 -13.23 31.98
N LEU A 366 18.65 -14.25 31.61
CA LEU A 366 18.27 -15.19 30.56
C LEU A 366 16.93 -15.88 30.87
N GLN A 367 16.77 -16.42 32.09
CA GLN A 367 15.51 -17.04 32.52
C GLN A 367 14.36 -16.05 32.54
N GLY A 368 14.60 -14.79 32.96
CA GLY A 368 13.62 -13.72 32.91
C GLY A 368 13.14 -13.37 31.50
N ALA A 369 14.04 -13.46 30.52
CA ALA A 369 13.72 -13.30 29.09
C ALA A 369 12.90 -14.49 28.57
N MET A 370 13.29 -15.72 28.89
CA MET A 370 12.58 -16.97 28.54
C MET A 370 11.16 -17.01 29.12
N ASN A 371 11.02 -16.63 30.38
CA ASN A 371 9.77 -16.56 31.11
C ASN A 371 8.94 -15.29 30.76
N SER A 372 9.51 -14.35 30.01
CA SER A 372 8.88 -13.05 29.74
C SER A 372 8.50 -12.28 31.03
N CYS A 373 9.35 -12.31 32.06
CA CYS A 373 9.11 -11.76 33.38
C CYS A 373 9.06 -10.22 33.38
N ASN A 374 7.94 -9.59 33.77
CA ASN A 374 7.82 -8.13 33.81
C ASN A 374 8.77 -7.49 34.85
N PRO A 375 8.87 -7.96 36.12
CA PRO A 375 9.81 -7.41 37.10
C PRO A 375 11.24 -7.33 36.63
N VAL A 376 11.76 -8.37 35.94
CA VAL A 376 13.12 -8.36 35.39
C VAL A 376 13.32 -7.21 34.40
N PHE A 377 12.37 -7.03 33.47
CA PHE A 377 12.47 -5.98 32.47
C PHE A 377 12.24 -4.57 33.03
N ILE A 378 11.43 -4.42 34.09
CA ILE A 378 11.32 -3.17 34.84
C ILE A 378 12.66 -2.81 35.44
N ASP A 379 13.36 -3.76 36.09
CA ASP A 379 14.66 -3.53 36.69
C ASP A 379 15.72 -3.16 35.65
N VAL A 380 15.74 -3.82 34.49
CA VAL A 380 16.63 -3.46 33.37
C VAL A 380 16.34 -2.04 32.89
N GLY A 381 15.07 -1.68 32.71
CA GLY A 381 14.70 -0.32 32.30
C GLY A 381 15.11 0.74 33.33
N GLN A 382 14.94 0.44 34.62
CA GLN A 382 15.37 1.35 35.70
C GLN A 382 16.89 1.48 35.76
N ARG A 383 17.66 0.41 35.51
CA ARG A 383 19.13 0.48 35.40
C ARG A 383 19.60 1.31 34.21
N LEU A 384 18.87 1.26 33.07
CA LEU A 384 19.12 2.12 31.91
C LEU A 384 18.85 3.59 32.21
N GLY A 385 17.82 3.85 33.04
CA GLY A 385 17.32 5.19 33.31
C GLY A 385 16.64 5.84 32.09
N VAL A 386 15.99 6.97 32.33
CA VAL A 386 15.25 7.69 31.27
C VAL A 386 16.18 8.11 30.12
N ASP A 387 17.36 8.65 30.44
CA ASP A 387 18.32 9.11 29.43
C ASP A 387 18.85 7.98 28.56
N GLY A 388 19.28 6.89 29.16
CA GLY A 388 19.72 5.69 28.46
C GLY A 388 18.63 5.10 27.59
N TYR A 389 17.41 5.04 28.11
CA TYR A 389 16.25 4.52 27.40
C TYR A 389 15.95 5.35 26.14
N TYR A 390 15.89 6.68 26.26
CA TYR A 390 15.67 7.58 25.12
C TYR A 390 16.80 7.54 24.10
N LYS A 391 18.06 7.39 24.55
CA LYS A 391 19.21 7.22 23.66
C LYS A 391 18.98 6.00 22.75
N TYR A 392 18.69 4.83 23.33
CA TYR A 392 18.49 3.61 22.55
C TYR A 392 17.20 3.63 21.74
N PHE A 393 16.11 4.19 22.27
CA PHE A 393 14.87 4.37 21.53
C PHE A 393 15.08 5.20 20.24
N THR A 394 15.94 6.23 20.32
CA THR A 394 16.33 7.04 19.16
C THR A 394 17.28 6.29 18.24
N GLN A 395 18.31 5.65 18.77
CA GLN A 395 19.33 4.90 18.02
C GLN A 395 18.71 3.73 17.25
N PHE A 396 17.74 3.04 17.83
CA PHE A 396 16.98 1.97 17.19
C PHE A 396 15.92 2.50 16.21
N GLY A 397 15.78 3.83 16.08
CA GLY A 397 14.94 4.51 15.12
C GLY A 397 13.45 4.45 15.39
N LEU A 398 13.06 4.18 16.63
CA LEU A 398 11.67 4.09 17.05
C LEU A 398 10.97 5.45 17.18
N LYS A 399 11.71 6.57 17.17
CA LYS A 399 11.14 7.94 17.17
C LYS A 399 10.67 8.40 15.80
N GLY A 400 11.14 7.77 14.72
CA GLY A 400 10.85 8.15 13.35
C GLY A 400 10.14 7.06 12.58
N LYS A 401 9.75 7.41 11.36
CA LYS A 401 9.24 6.43 10.39
C LYS A 401 10.36 5.50 9.93
N THR A 402 10.00 4.26 9.58
CA THR A 402 10.97 3.27 9.05
C THR A 402 11.51 3.70 7.69
N GLY A 403 10.68 4.39 6.91
CA GLY A 403 10.96 4.76 5.53
C GLY A 403 10.51 3.69 4.54
N ILE A 404 9.57 2.84 4.95
CA ILE A 404 8.93 1.88 4.06
C ILE A 404 8.39 2.58 2.80
N ASP A 405 8.48 1.92 1.68
CA ASP A 405 8.01 2.38 0.37
C ASP A 405 6.50 2.21 0.16
N LEU A 406 5.73 2.38 1.23
CA LEU A 406 4.28 2.46 1.22
C LEU A 406 3.82 3.79 1.81
N PRO A 407 2.73 4.38 1.31
CA PRO A 407 2.21 5.63 1.86
C PRO A 407 1.49 5.42 3.19
N GLY A 408 1.47 6.45 4.03
CA GLY A 408 0.61 6.50 5.20
C GLY A 408 1.19 5.86 6.47
N GLU A 409 2.51 5.63 6.55
CA GLU A 409 3.13 5.13 7.79
C GLU A 409 2.84 6.07 8.97
N ALA A 410 2.26 5.50 10.04
CA ALA A 410 1.91 6.25 11.24
C ALA A 410 3.16 6.60 12.07
N ALA A 411 3.04 7.69 12.81
CA ALA A 411 4.10 8.12 13.73
C ALA A 411 3.98 7.39 15.08
N THR A 412 5.13 7.16 15.73
CA THR A 412 5.19 6.66 17.10
C THR A 412 4.48 7.61 18.06
N ILE A 413 3.70 7.05 18.98
CA ILE A 413 3.08 7.76 20.09
C ILE A 413 3.89 7.42 21.35
N MET A 414 4.61 8.39 21.91
CA MET A 414 5.52 8.22 23.04
C MET A 414 5.45 9.43 23.96
N HIS A 415 5.63 9.22 25.25
CA HIS A 415 5.81 10.31 26.22
C HIS A 415 6.98 11.19 25.79
N LYS A 416 6.91 12.48 26.04
CA LYS A 416 8.08 13.36 25.97
C LYS A 416 9.06 12.98 27.08
N LYS A 417 10.36 13.16 26.84
CA LYS A 417 11.41 12.79 27.80
C LYS A 417 11.20 13.45 29.17
N GLU A 418 10.77 14.71 29.15
CA GLU A 418 10.52 15.52 30.35
C GLU A 418 9.36 15.01 31.21
N ASN A 419 8.44 14.25 30.58
CA ASN A 419 7.24 13.70 31.21
C ASN A 419 7.37 12.20 31.54
N MET A 420 8.56 11.61 31.33
CA MET A 420 8.80 10.20 31.63
C MET A 420 9.30 10.04 33.06
N GLY A 421 8.40 9.73 33.99
CA GLY A 421 8.73 9.34 35.36
C GLY A 421 9.17 7.87 35.49
N LEU A 422 9.40 7.42 36.71
CA LEU A 422 9.83 6.02 36.96
C LEU A 422 8.74 5.02 36.62
N VAL A 423 7.46 5.37 36.81
CA VAL A 423 6.32 4.50 36.48
C VAL A 423 6.16 4.33 34.97
N GLU A 424 6.27 5.42 34.20
CA GLU A 424 6.24 5.38 32.74
C GLU A 424 7.42 4.56 32.21
N LEU A 425 8.63 4.80 32.71
CA LEU A 425 9.83 4.04 32.33
C LEU A 425 9.65 2.54 32.61
N ALA A 426 9.07 2.19 33.77
CA ALA A 426 8.80 0.81 34.13
C ALA A 426 7.84 0.14 33.13
N THR A 427 6.73 0.83 32.74
CA THR A 427 5.74 0.27 31.82
C THR A 427 6.26 0.19 30.39
N VAL A 428 7.01 1.20 29.94
CA VAL A 428 7.65 1.23 28.62
C VAL A 428 8.67 0.10 28.48
N SER A 429 9.38 -0.27 29.56
CA SER A 429 10.39 -1.33 29.54
C SER A 429 9.86 -2.72 29.13
N PHE A 430 8.57 -2.97 29.28
CA PHE A 430 7.94 -4.20 28.82
C PHE A 430 6.86 -3.98 27.74
N GLY A 431 6.87 -2.79 27.09
CA GLY A 431 6.09 -2.53 25.89
C GLY A 431 4.70 -1.96 26.11
N GLN A 432 4.45 -1.23 27.20
CA GLN A 432 3.19 -0.55 27.48
C GLN A 432 3.38 0.97 27.61
N SER A 433 2.29 1.73 27.58
CA SER A 433 2.26 3.21 27.71
C SER A 433 2.90 3.98 26.55
N PHE A 434 3.11 3.34 25.43
CA PHE A 434 3.49 3.97 24.14
C PHE A 434 2.99 3.09 23.00
N GLN A 435 3.00 3.62 21.76
CA GLN A 435 2.51 2.88 20.62
C GLN A 435 3.47 3.03 19.43
N ILE A 436 3.71 1.93 18.73
CA ILE A 436 4.47 1.83 17.48
C ILE A 436 3.69 1.01 16.46
N THR A 437 4.07 1.13 15.18
CA THR A 437 3.49 0.29 14.14
C THR A 437 4.11 -1.12 14.14
N PRO A 438 3.39 -2.15 13.63
CA PRO A 438 3.97 -3.48 13.42
C PRO A 438 5.25 -3.44 12.57
N VAL A 439 5.31 -2.61 11.53
CA VAL A 439 6.50 -2.48 10.68
C VAL A 439 7.69 -1.87 11.43
N GLN A 440 7.47 -0.92 12.34
CA GLN A 440 8.55 -0.40 13.20
C GLN A 440 9.10 -1.49 14.12
N LEU A 441 8.23 -2.30 14.71
CA LEU A 441 8.64 -3.38 15.61
C LEU A 441 9.49 -4.42 14.88
N ILE A 442 9.01 -4.96 13.75
CA ILE A 442 9.73 -6.01 13.01
C ILE A 442 11.05 -5.48 12.44
N THR A 443 11.06 -4.26 11.89
CA THR A 443 12.28 -3.62 11.35
C THR A 443 13.34 -3.43 12.43
N THR A 444 12.93 -3.02 13.63
CA THR A 444 13.87 -2.85 14.75
C THR A 444 14.38 -4.20 15.25
N ALA A 445 13.51 -5.20 15.38
CA ALA A 445 13.92 -6.54 15.77
C ALA A 445 14.85 -7.18 14.72
N ALA A 446 14.57 -7.03 13.42
CA ALA A 446 15.45 -7.44 12.34
C ALA A 446 16.84 -6.82 12.46
N SER A 447 16.89 -5.52 12.71
CA SER A 447 18.15 -4.78 12.90
C SER A 447 18.92 -5.20 14.16
N ILE A 448 18.25 -5.77 15.16
CA ILE A 448 18.91 -6.31 16.35
C ILE A 448 19.58 -7.67 16.06
N VAL A 449 18.92 -8.54 15.28
CA VAL A 449 19.42 -9.92 15.07
C VAL A 449 20.32 -10.09 13.84
N ASN A 450 20.43 -9.08 12.97
CA ASN A 450 21.22 -9.12 11.72
C ASN A 450 22.67 -8.60 11.86
N GLY A 451 23.23 -8.60 13.06
CA GLY A 451 24.55 -8.00 13.32
C GLY A 451 24.48 -6.52 13.71
N GLY A 452 23.31 -6.01 14.04
CA GLY A 452 23.10 -4.64 14.48
C GLY A 452 22.99 -3.60 13.37
N ASN A 453 22.80 -4.02 12.12
CA ASN A 453 22.68 -3.11 10.98
C ASN A 453 21.23 -2.67 10.76
N ARG A 454 21.00 -1.35 10.78
CA ARG A 454 19.65 -0.82 10.59
C ARG A 454 19.22 -0.90 9.14
N VAL A 455 18.21 -1.73 8.86
CA VAL A 455 17.62 -1.90 7.53
C VAL A 455 16.45 -0.93 7.30
N THR A 456 16.08 -0.74 6.04
CA THR A 456 14.88 -0.04 5.61
C THR A 456 13.92 -1.05 5.00
N PRO A 457 12.70 -1.26 5.54
CA PRO A 457 11.74 -2.17 4.95
C PRO A 457 11.26 -1.66 3.59
N HIS A 458 11.13 -2.54 2.60
CA HIS A 458 10.74 -2.15 1.24
C HIS A 458 10.20 -3.32 0.43
N PHE A 459 9.44 -2.99 -0.62
CA PHE A 459 8.96 -3.91 -1.64
C PHE A 459 9.65 -3.70 -2.98
N GLY A 460 9.83 -2.44 -3.43
CA GLY A 460 10.38 -2.16 -4.75
C GLY A 460 11.84 -2.58 -4.88
N VAL A 461 12.14 -3.35 -5.92
CA VAL A 461 13.51 -3.79 -6.25
C VAL A 461 14.04 -2.96 -7.40
N GLU A 462 13.30 -2.93 -8.51
CA GLU A 462 13.67 -2.19 -9.70
C GLU A 462 12.46 -1.82 -10.56
N ALA A 463 12.63 -0.83 -11.42
CA ALA A 463 11.68 -0.50 -12.48
C ALA A 463 12.35 -0.71 -13.83
N VAL A 464 11.72 -1.50 -14.70
CA VAL A 464 12.23 -1.89 -16.01
C VAL A 464 11.35 -1.28 -17.09
N SER A 465 11.93 -0.60 -18.09
CA SER A 465 11.16 -0.05 -19.21
C SER A 465 10.45 -1.15 -20.00
N ALA A 466 9.30 -0.83 -20.61
CA ALA A 466 8.48 -1.81 -21.35
C ALA A 466 9.25 -2.49 -22.49
N ASP A 467 10.21 -1.80 -23.10
CA ASP A 467 11.12 -2.32 -24.13
C ASP A 467 12.39 -2.99 -23.56
N GLN A 468 12.51 -3.10 -22.24
CA GLN A 468 13.66 -3.64 -21.50
C GLN A 468 14.99 -2.92 -21.75
N SER A 469 14.95 -1.75 -22.38
CA SER A 469 16.16 -0.98 -22.71
C SER A 469 16.80 -0.29 -21.51
N SER A 470 16.05 -0.04 -20.44
CA SER A 470 16.54 0.60 -19.23
C SER A 470 16.02 -0.06 -17.94
N VAL A 471 16.90 -0.14 -16.95
CA VAL A 471 16.61 -0.67 -15.61
C VAL A 471 16.98 0.37 -14.57
N HIS A 472 16.04 0.70 -13.71
CA HIS A 472 16.26 1.59 -12.57
C HIS A 472 16.16 0.81 -11.26
N GLY A 473 17.29 0.36 -10.71
CA GLY A 473 17.35 -0.32 -9.41
C GLY A 473 17.14 0.66 -8.25
N PHE A 474 16.27 0.32 -7.31
CA PHE A 474 16.07 1.10 -6.08
C PHE A 474 17.15 0.77 -5.06
N LYS A 475 17.58 1.79 -4.30
CA LYS A 475 18.63 1.64 -3.31
C LYS A 475 18.11 1.96 -1.92
N TYR A 476 18.31 1.04 -1.00
CA TYR A 476 17.93 1.16 0.41
C TYR A 476 19.17 1.04 1.29
N PRO A 477 20.00 2.08 1.36
CA PRO A 477 21.25 2.02 2.12
C PRO A 477 20.96 1.78 3.60
N SER A 478 21.84 1.01 4.26
CA SER A 478 21.79 0.84 5.71
C SER A 478 21.89 2.22 6.40
N LYS A 479 21.06 2.42 7.42
CA LYS A 479 21.06 3.64 8.23
C LYS A 479 22.12 3.61 9.35
N GLY A 480 23.11 2.70 9.25
CA GLY A 480 24.20 2.54 10.19
C GLY A 480 23.96 1.42 11.21
N ARG A 481 25.00 1.20 12.03
CA ARG A 481 24.97 0.18 13.08
C ARG A 481 24.30 0.73 14.34
N ILE A 482 23.33 -0.01 14.88
CA ILE A 482 22.54 0.38 16.07
C ILE A 482 23.02 -0.30 17.35
N LEU A 483 23.76 -1.41 17.23
CA LEU A 483 24.39 -2.15 18.34
C LEU A 483 25.56 -2.99 17.81
N SER A 484 26.35 -3.53 18.74
CA SER A 484 27.51 -4.37 18.43
C SER A 484 27.09 -5.75 17.91
N GLU A 485 27.99 -6.40 17.14
CA GLU A 485 27.79 -7.78 16.68
C GLU A 485 27.67 -8.76 17.86
N GLU A 486 28.48 -8.51 18.93
CA GLU A 486 28.46 -9.31 20.15
C GLU A 486 27.06 -9.28 20.82
N THR A 487 26.47 -8.07 20.95
CA THR A 487 25.12 -7.92 21.48
C THR A 487 24.08 -8.58 20.56
N SER A 488 24.25 -8.44 19.24
CA SER A 488 23.38 -9.11 18.26
C SER A 488 23.44 -10.63 18.42
N ALA A 489 24.61 -11.21 18.48
CA ALA A 489 24.80 -12.66 18.68
C ALA A 489 24.19 -13.13 20.02
N THR A 490 24.42 -12.36 21.10
CA THR A 490 23.81 -12.63 22.41
C THR A 490 22.28 -12.57 22.33
N MET A 491 21.72 -11.62 21.62
CA MET A 491 20.26 -11.51 21.43
C MET A 491 19.69 -12.67 20.61
N ARG A 492 20.39 -13.13 19.57
CA ARG A 492 19.97 -14.33 18.81
C ARG A 492 19.90 -15.56 19.73
N TYR A 493 20.91 -15.76 20.56
CA TYR A 493 20.93 -16.84 21.55
C TYR A 493 19.78 -16.71 22.56
N VAL A 494 19.57 -15.54 23.17
CA VAL A 494 18.47 -15.31 24.14
C VAL A 494 17.11 -15.63 23.51
N LEU A 495 16.87 -15.17 22.27
CA LEU A 495 15.60 -15.35 21.60
C LEU A 495 15.39 -16.81 21.11
N GLU A 496 16.46 -17.52 20.80
CA GLU A 496 16.40 -18.96 20.52
C GLU A 496 16.02 -19.72 21.78
N GLN A 497 16.60 -19.39 22.97
CA GLN A 497 16.22 -20.00 24.24
C GLN A 497 14.75 -19.72 24.62
N VAL A 498 14.17 -18.58 24.22
CA VAL A 498 12.74 -18.28 24.41
C VAL A 498 11.86 -19.29 23.64
N VAL A 499 12.29 -19.74 22.48
CA VAL A 499 11.53 -20.69 21.64
C VAL A 499 11.86 -22.15 22.01
N SER A 500 13.11 -22.47 22.29
CA SER A 500 13.50 -23.85 22.63
C SER A 500 12.90 -24.29 23.97
N GLU A 501 12.98 -23.45 25.02
CA GLU A 501 12.63 -23.83 26.40
C GLU A 501 11.65 -22.86 27.08
N GLY A 502 11.39 -21.70 26.49
CA GLY A 502 10.63 -20.60 27.11
C GLY A 502 9.19 -20.49 26.67
N SER A 503 8.67 -19.25 26.75
CA SER A 503 7.28 -18.88 26.46
C SER A 503 6.90 -19.04 24.98
N GLY A 504 7.88 -19.17 24.07
CA GLY A 504 7.71 -19.30 22.62
C GLY A 504 7.69 -20.74 22.10
N LYS A 505 7.79 -21.76 22.96
CA LYS A 505 8.01 -23.16 22.58
C LYS A 505 7.01 -23.74 21.57
N LYS A 506 5.83 -23.14 21.42
CA LYS A 506 4.84 -23.60 20.42
C LYS A 506 5.19 -23.17 18.98
N ALA A 507 6.21 -22.36 18.80
CA ALA A 507 6.80 -22.06 17.48
C ALA A 507 8.01 -22.94 17.16
N LYS A 508 8.43 -23.82 18.07
CA LYS A 508 9.55 -24.74 17.85
C LYS A 508 9.26 -25.67 16.66
N LEU A 509 10.23 -25.82 15.79
CA LEU A 509 10.17 -26.68 14.63
C LEU A 509 11.38 -27.63 14.68
N GLU A 510 11.13 -28.91 14.53
CA GLU A 510 12.17 -29.93 14.50
C GLU A 510 13.13 -29.70 13.31
N GLY A 511 14.41 -29.84 13.55
CA GLY A 511 15.46 -29.58 12.56
C GLY A 511 15.76 -28.10 12.29
N TYR A 512 15.08 -27.15 12.94
CA TYR A 512 15.36 -25.71 12.76
C TYR A 512 15.53 -24.99 14.08
N LYS A 513 16.57 -24.18 14.17
CA LYS A 513 16.76 -23.24 15.29
C LYS A 513 15.93 -21.98 15.03
N ILE A 514 14.90 -21.76 15.82
CA ILE A 514 14.03 -20.60 15.71
C ILE A 514 14.23 -19.71 16.93
N GLY A 515 14.47 -18.43 16.69
CA GLY A 515 14.44 -17.40 17.73
C GLY A 515 13.11 -16.64 17.70
N GLY A 516 12.65 -16.15 18.87
CA GLY A 516 11.39 -15.38 18.84
C GLY A 516 10.92 -14.87 20.19
N LYS A 517 9.79 -14.14 20.19
CA LYS A 517 9.16 -13.56 21.39
C LYS A 517 7.66 -13.47 21.23
N THR A 518 6.95 -13.87 22.29
CA THR A 518 5.49 -13.77 22.42
C THR A 518 5.09 -12.46 23.08
N ALA A 519 3.90 -11.94 22.75
CA ALA A 519 3.23 -10.91 23.54
C ALA A 519 1.72 -11.09 23.59
N THR A 520 1.13 -10.48 24.60
CA THR A 520 -0.32 -10.28 24.76
C THR A 520 -0.50 -8.90 25.34
N SER A 521 -1.03 -7.98 24.55
CA SER A 521 -1.20 -6.57 24.92
C SER A 521 -2.66 -6.25 25.10
N GLU A 522 -3.01 -5.57 26.19
CA GLU A 522 -4.37 -5.10 26.41
C GLU A 522 -4.57 -3.78 25.68
N LYS A 523 -5.67 -3.68 24.92
CA LYS A 523 -5.99 -2.46 24.15
C LYS A 523 -6.52 -1.35 25.06
N LEU A 524 -6.33 -0.12 24.59
CA LEU A 524 -6.93 1.06 25.22
C LEU A 524 -8.33 1.35 24.62
N PRO A 525 -9.30 1.76 25.42
CA PRO A 525 -9.27 1.83 26.89
C PRO A 525 -9.36 0.44 27.53
N ARG A 526 -8.57 0.18 28.57
CA ARG A 526 -8.45 -1.14 29.23
C ARG A 526 -9.78 -1.66 29.81
N SER A 527 -10.76 -0.76 30.03
CA SER A 527 -12.11 -1.12 30.44
C SER A 527 -12.82 -2.09 29.50
N LEU A 528 -12.46 -2.11 28.21
CA LEU A 528 -13.05 -3.00 27.22
C LEU A 528 -12.53 -4.44 27.31
N LYS A 529 -11.44 -4.70 28.04
CA LYS A 529 -10.79 -6.02 28.17
C LYS A 529 -10.53 -6.70 26.81
N LYS A 530 -10.13 -5.90 25.82
CA LYS A 530 -9.75 -6.37 24.48
C LYS A 530 -8.24 -6.49 24.40
N TYR A 531 -7.76 -7.48 23.64
CA TYR A 531 -6.35 -7.84 23.57
C TYR A 531 -5.85 -7.89 22.12
N ILE A 532 -4.54 -7.68 21.96
CA ILE A 532 -3.79 -8.00 20.75
C ILE A 532 -2.80 -9.09 21.13
N SER A 533 -2.90 -10.24 20.47
CA SER A 533 -1.97 -11.35 20.62
C SER A 533 -0.94 -11.31 19.52
N SER A 534 0.34 -11.40 19.85
CA SER A 534 1.39 -11.33 18.86
C SER A 534 2.54 -12.30 19.14
N PHE A 535 3.25 -12.64 18.07
CA PHE A 535 4.51 -13.37 18.09
C PHE A 535 5.41 -12.84 16.99
N ILE A 536 6.67 -12.60 17.32
CA ILE A 536 7.73 -12.33 16.37
C ILE A 536 8.72 -13.49 16.42
N GLY A 537 9.09 -14.02 15.25
CA GLY A 537 10.04 -15.12 15.13
C GLY A 537 10.97 -14.93 13.95
N PHE A 538 12.13 -15.57 14.00
CA PHE A 538 13.12 -15.55 12.92
C PHE A 538 13.85 -16.89 12.82
N ALA A 539 14.33 -17.23 11.65
CA ALA A 539 15.06 -18.46 11.37
C ALA A 539 16.10 -18.27 10.24
N PRO A 540 17.19 -19.03 10.24
CA PRO A 540 17.78 -19.77 11.38
C PRO A 540 18.21 -18.80 12.49
N ALA A 541 18.23 -19.26 13.76
CA ALA A 541 18.56 -18.36 14.87
C ALA A 541 20.02 -17.88 14.86
N ASP A 542 20.94 -18.67 14.34
CA ASP A 542 22.36 -18.35 14.22
C ASP A 542 22.67 -17.44 13.03
N ASN A 543 21.94 -17.56 11.92
CA ASN A 543 22.07 -16.74 10.73
C ASN A 543 20.68 -16.36 10.17
N PRO A 544 20.00 -15.36 10.73
CA PRO A 544 18.63 -15.02 10.36
C PRO A 544 18.50 -14.63 8.89
N GLN A 545 17.69 -15.41 8.14
CA GLN A 545 17.38 -15.18 6.73
C GLN A 545 15.92 -14.79 6.51
N VAL A 546 15.04 -15.16 7.44
CA VAL A 546 13.64 -14.78 7.42
C VAL A 546 13.17 -14.43 8.83
N MET A 547 12.37 -13.38 8.92
CA MET A 547 11.70 -12.94 10.14
C MET A 547 10.22 -12.73 9.87
N ALA A 548 9.35 -13.16 10.79
CA ALA A 548 7.92 -12.96 10.67
C ALA A 548 7.32 -12.41 11.98
N LEU A 549 6.35 -11.50 11.84
CA LEU A 549 5.55 -10.94 12.92
C LEU A 549 4.08 -11.19 12.62
N ILE A 550 3.36 -11.80 13.56
CA ILE A 550 1.90 -11.89 13.53
C ILE A 550 1.29 -11.04 14.63
N THR A 551 0.19 -10.37 14.30
CA THR A 551 -0.70 -9.69 15.26
C THR A 551 -2.13 -10.16 15.02
N ILE A 552 -2.81 -10.58 16.11
CA ILE A 552 -4.21 -11.03 16.11
C ILE A 552 -4.98 -10.05 16.99
N ASP A 553 -5.82 -9.23 16.38
CA ASP A 553 -6.58 -8.16 17.03
C ASP A 553 -7.92 -8.65 17.53
N GLU A 554 -8.20 -8.44 18.82
CA GLU A 554 -9.43 -8.80 19.52
C GLU A 554 -9.86 -10.27 19.33
N PRO A 555 -8.97 -11.26 19.56
CA PRO A 555 -9.36 -12.67 19.51
C PRO A 555 -10.34 -13.02 20.62
N GLU A 556 -11.29 -13.91 20.34
CA GLU A 556 -12.21 -14.44 21.35
C GLU A 556 -11.68 -15.72 22.01
N GLY A 557 -12.11 -15.94 23.26
CA GLY A 557 -11.70 -17.07 24.08
C GLY A 557 -10.24 -16.97 24.54
N ILE A 558 -9.40 -17.96 24.22
CA ILE A 558 -7.98 -17.94 24.57
C ILE A 558 -7.25 -16.90 23.71
N TYR A 559 -6.63 -15.93 24.38
CA TYR A 559 -5.98 -14.77 23.75
C TYR A 559 -4.47 -14.66 24.01
N TYR A 560 -3.83 -15.66 24.62
CA TYR A 560 -2.39 -15.62 24.90
C TYR A 560 -1.57 -15.82 23.61
N GLY A 561 -0.65 -14.88 23.30
CA GLY A 561 0.17 -14.90 22.09
C GLY A 561 0.98 -16.19 21.92
N GLY A 562 1.55 -16.74 23.00
CA GLY A 562 2.24 -18.03 22.98
C GLY A 562 1.32 -19.21 22.67
N THR A 563 0.00 -19.06 22.78
CA THR A 563 -0.97 -20.12 22.52
C THR A 563 -1.59 -20.02 21.13
N ILE A 564 -1.84 -18.80 20.63
CA ILE A 564 -2.58 -18.62 19.38
C ILE A 564 -1.75 -17.97 18.25
N ALA A 565 -0.69 -17.22 18.58
CA ALA A 565 0.15 -16.54 17.59
C ALA A 565 1.44 -17.34 17.28
N ALA A 566 2.11 -17.89 18.28
CA ALA A 566 3.36 -18.64 18.09
C ALA A 566 3.20 -19.87 17.19
N PRO A 567 2.14 -20.72 17.31
CA PRO A 567 1.93 -21.84 16.41
C PRO A 567 1.79 -21.45 14.95
N VAL A 568 1.14 -20.31 14.67
CA VAL A 568 0.92 -19.84 13.30
C VAL A 568 2.24 -19.51 12.61
N ILE A 569 3.19 -18.89 13.32
CA ILE A 569 4.53 -18.64 12.77
C ILE A 569 5.33 -19.95 12.66
N GLY A 570 5.14 -20.91 13.59
CA GLY A 570 5.70 -22.25 13.44
C GLY A 570 5.22 -22.93 12.16
N ASP A 571 3.90 -22.92 11.90
CA ASP A 571 3.31 -23.46 10.68
C ASP A 571 3.78 -22.69 9.43
N LEU A 572 3.89 -21.37 9.50
CA LEU A 572 4.44 -20.55 8.42
C LEU A 572 5.89 -21.01 8.09
N PHE A 573 6.76 -21.05 9.09
CA PHE A 573 8.16 -21.42 8.90
C PHE A 573 8.33 -22.86 8.41
N LYS A 574 7.51 -23.80 8.87
CA LYS A 574 7.50 -25.19 8.39
C LYS A 574 7.39 -25.29 6.86
N ASN A 575 6.65 -24.38 6.25
CA ASN A 575 6.44 -24.36 4.80
C ASN A 575 7.41 -23.47 4.05
N ILE A 576 7.72 -22.27 4.59
CA ILE A 576 8.53 -21.32 3.83
C ILE A 576 10.04 -21.55 3.98
N LEU A 577 10.55 -22.18 5.07
CA LEU A 577 11.98 -22.42 5.22
C LEU A 577 12.52 -23.37 4.13
N PRO A 578 11.91 -24.55 3.87
CA PRO A 578 12.33 -25.39 2.75
C PRO A 578 12.17 -24.69 1.40
N TYR A 579 11.09 -23.94 1.21
CA TYR A 579 10.83 -23.19 -0.02
C TYR A 579 11.93 -22.14 -0.29
N LEU A 580 12.43 -21.47 0.74
CA LEU A 580 13.53 -20.50 0.66
C LEU A 580 14.91 -21.18 0.57
N GLY A 581 14.97 -22.53 0.49
CA GLY A 581 16.21 -23.27 0.43
C GLY A 581 16.98 -23.33 1.76
N ILE A 582 16.35 -22.95 2.88
CA ILE A 582 16.95 -22.99 4.21
C ILE A 582 16.89 -24.45 4.70
N GLN A 583 18.06 -25.07 4.80
CA GLN A 583 18.17 -26.49 5.19
C GLN A 583 17.92 -26.68 6.68
N ALA A 584 17.26 -27.79 7.03
CA ALA A 584 17.21 -28.26 8.40
C ALA A 584 18.62 -28.61 8.88
N THR A 585 18.96 -28.25 10.12
CA THR A 585 20.17 -28.71 10.78
C THR A 585 19.98 -30.21 11.06
N GLU A 586 20.90 -31.06 10.55
CA GLU A 586 20.94 -32.46 10.95
C GLU A 586 21.15 -32.49 12.48
N GLU A 587 20.23 -33.09 13.24
CA GLU A 587 20.52 -33.46 14.61
C GLU A 587 21.68 -34.48 14.51
N GLU A 588 22.80 -34.20 15.21
CA GLU A 588 23.77 -35.22 15.53
C GLU A 588 22.99 -36.37 16.20
N THR A 589 22.64 -37.39 15.43
CA THR A 589 22.18 -38.65 15.96
C THR A 589 23.29 -39.13 16.86
N ALA A 590 23.14 -38.92 18.18
CA ALA A 590 23.97 -39.55 19.19
C ALA A 590 23.81 -41.05 18.98
N VAL A 591 24.76 -41.61 18.25
CA VAL A 591 24.93 -43.07 18.15
C VAL A 591 25.24 -43.53 19.57
N HIS A 592 24.19 -43.98 20.28
CA HIS A 592 24.39 -44.86 21.41
C HIS A 592 25.06 -46.15 20.86
N VAL A 593 26.38 -46.14 20.79
CA VAL A 593 27.15 -47.35 20.71
C VAL A 593 26.95 -48.05 22.05
N SER A 594 25.97 -48.94 22.11
CA SER A 594 25.88 -49.98 23.11
C SER A 594 27.10 -50.89 22.89
N ASN A 595 28.13 -50.72 23.71
CA ASN A 595 29.17 -51.71 23.82
C ASN A 595 28.57 -53.02 24.36
N PRO A 596 29.03 -54.17 23.82
CA PRO A 596 28.55 -55.51 24.17
C PRO A 596 28.92 -55.96 25.58
#